data_919c7264bf40f2709ee4db7192e6c907
#
_entry.id   919c7264bf40f2709ee4db7192e6c907
#
_cell.length_a   1.000
_cell.length_b   1.000
_cell.length_c   1.000
_cell.angle_alpha   90.00
_cell.angle_beta   90.00
_cell.angle_gamma   90.00
#
_symmetry.space_group_name_H-M   'P 1'
#
loop_
_entity.id
_entity.type
_entity.pdbx_description
1 polymer ?
#
loop_
_entity_poly.entity_id
_entity_poly.type
_entity_poly.pdbx_seq_one_letter_code
_entity_poly.pdbx_strand_id
1 'polypeptide(L)'
;MKNRLRNLIAICALISGGMSQASFAETFSEAFAKAKANGLAQFSYNGSLFSTQTAEEAANKTYGPFPVTLKGYAGTKTNSVSYSGQIARHILHDSLKKLASKGDASAMMSYFGGSDTNLQIIAPASKDGFPIKQKTLNDISKGKNLSGKTYKGVISAWPGEMTGPEVLEFMIKKAAQSKGGFDVSTGYNYPQLISKFAMGAVFYNQAVDNYLDEKLGADNKPNSKPYKDGAPYTGKEHVWDEAFGYWGAAAHSLKLSATENYDVAKMKNLGAADANGDGVIDLKSEMNFAHAYYASSFDKGGKTDYFETVTQAFLDGRQLITAANGKDLTRSQRAKLVRLADTIGTNWQKVIAESVFKYAGSVYKDIDKLKDLLDSNGDTTKAFATYAKHWGELKGFAMALQSGKEDLGETAEYMNREIGYGPVLLNTSQVSGIDSSGNYIKDESVSMDVYQLNMLKIQKLMVEKFDVKARSNDQMNQMAALAEKLGGSDSAEND
;
A
#
# COMPACT_ATOMS: atom_id res chain seq x y z
N MET A 1 20.35 26.77 28.43
CA MET A 1 20.81 25.95 27.32
C MET A 1 21.59 24.69 27.74
N LYS A 2 22.55 24.76 28.69
CA LYS A 2 23.35 23.59 29.15
C LYS A 2 22.52 22.43 29.78
N ASN A 3 21.42 22.71 30.45
CA ASN A 3 20.62 21.69 31.15
C ASN A 3 19.63 20.92 30.25
N ARG A 4 19.29 21.45 29.08
CA ARG A 4 18.39 20.74 28.14
C ARG A 4 19.14 19.70 27.30
N LEU A 5 20.43 19.91 27.05
CA LEU A 5 21.27 18.93 26.33
C LEU A 5 21.56 17.67 27.17
N ARG A 6 21.60 17.80 28.52
CA ARG A 6 21.87 16.65 29.42
C ARG A 6 20.72 15.63 29.47
N ASN A 7 19.48 16.06 29.28
CA ASN A 7 18.33 15.15 29.32
C ASN A 7 18.14 14.34 28.00
N LEU A 8 18.73 14.81 26.88
CA LEU A 8 18.70 14.06 25.61
C LEU A 8 19.71 12.89 25.58
N ILE A 9 20.79 12.99 26.40
CA ILE A 9 21.88 11.98 26.42
C ILE A 9 21.49 10.73 27.24
N ALA A 10 20.47 10.81 28.09
CA ALA A 10 20.12 9.73 29.03
C ALA A 10 19.28 8.61 28.41
N ILE A 11 18.74 8.78 27.19
CA ILE A 11 17.81 7.81 26.56
C ILE A 11 18.50 6.89 25.53
N CYS A 12 19.73 7.16 25.10
CA CYS A 12 20.39 6.43 24.02
C CYS A 12 21.71 5.73 24.36
N ALA A 13 21.99 5.43 25.63
CA ALA A 13 23.24 4.77 26.03
C ALA A 13 23.05 3.26 26.25
N LEU A 14 23.03 2.48 25.20
CA LEU A 14 23.36 1.05 25.22
C LEU A 14 23.73 0.59 23.81
N ILE A 15 25.01 0.50 23.56
CA ILE A 15 25.77 -0.55 22.86
C ILE A 15 27.17 0.01 22.51
N SER A 16 28.19 -0.59 23.10
CA SER A 16 29.59 -0.26 22.96
C SER A 16 30.31 -1.13 21.92
N GLY A 17 31.32 -0.56 21.27
CA GLY A 17 32.46 -1.32 20.77
C GLY A 17 33.09 -0.88 19.45
N GLY A 18 34.33 -0.33 19.50
CA GLY A 18 35.31 -0.37 18.42
C GLY A 18 35.86 0.95 17.90
N MET A 19 37.09 1.30 18.31
CA MET A 19 37.84 2.52 17.92
C MET A 19 38.58 2.36 16.60
N SER A 20 38.70 3.47 15.84
CA SER A 20 39.97 3.87 15.18
C SER A 20 39.99 5.38 14.85
N GLN A 21 41.21 5.97 14.87
CA GLN A 21 41.55 7.40 15.01
C GLN A 21 41.53 8.21 13.70
N ALA A 22 41.18 9.41 13.81
CA ALA A 22 41.76 10.76 13.70
C ALA A 22 41.63 11.47 12.36
N SER A 23 40.80 12.48 12.33
CA SER A 23 41.04 13.82 11.80
C SER A 23 40.03 14.75 12.43
N PHE A 24 40.38 16.00 12.73
CA PHE A 24 39.70 17.03 13.51
C PHE A 24 38.22 16.67 13.78
N ALA A 25 37.97 16.24 14.99
CA ALA A 25 36.68 15.65 15.37
C ALA A 25 35.59 16.68 15.17
N GLU A 26 34.78 16.49 14.14
CA GLU A 26 33.50 17.17 13.97
C GLU A 26 32.75 17.12 15.30
N THR A 27 32.29 18.26 15.79
CA THR A 27 31.50 18.28 17.03
C THR A 27 30.14 17.67 16.82
N PHE A 28 29.52 17.16 17.90
CA PHE A 28 28.15 16.63 17.80
C PHE A 28 27.17 17.64 17.19
N SER A 29 27.33 18.93 17.51
CA SER A 29 26.48 19.99 16.96
C SER A 29 26.67 20.20 15.46
N GLU A 30 27.88 20.05 14.96
CA GLU A 30 28.17 20.13 13.51
C GLU A 30 27.65 18.91 12.78
N ALA A 31 27.86 17.70 13.30
CA ALA A 31 27.32 16.47 12.75
C ALA A 31 25.79 16.48 12.72
N PHE A 32 25.14 16.95 13.79
CA PHE A 32 23.69 17.14 13.87
C PHE A 32 23.18 18.15 12.83
N ALA A 33 23.82 19.31 12.75
CA ALA A 33 23.42 20.36 11.81
C ALA A 33 23.58 19.92 10.35
N LYS A 34 24.66 19.21 10.02
CA LYS A 34 24.93 18.65 8.70
C LYS A 34 23.93 17.56 8.34
N ALA A 35 23.65 16.64 9.25
CA ALA A 35 22.65 15.60 9.04
C ALA A 35 21.24 16.20 8.83
N LYS A 36 20.87 17.19 9.62
CA LYS A 36 19.60 17.92 9.47
C LYS A 36 19.52 18.72 8.17
N ALA A 37 20.59 19.36 7.74
CA ALA A 37 20.66 20.09 6.48
C ALA A 37 20.55 19.16 5.26
N ASN A 38 21.05 17.92 5.38
CA ASN A 38 20.97 16.87 4.36
C ASN A 38 19.65 16.06 4.41
N GLY A 39 18.72 16.40 5.32
CA GLY A 39 17.43 15.73 5.45
C GLY A 39 17.51 14.30 6.01
N LEU A 40 18.62 13.94 6.68
CA LEU A 40 18.77 12.62 7.29
C LEU A 40 17.93 12.54 8.57
N ALA A 41 17.15 11.48 8.73
CA ALA A 41 16.38 11.24 9.95
C ALA A 41 17.25 10.83 11.14
N GLN A 42 18.39 10.21 10.86
CA GLN A 42 19.37 9.75 11.86
C GLN A 42 20.79 9.96 11.32
N PHE A 43 21.74 10.07 12.24
CA PHE A 43 23.18 10.14 11.91
C PHE A 43 24.00 9.42 12.98
N SER A 44 25.16 8.92 12.56
CA SER A 44 26.11 8.30 13.49
C SER A 44 27.14 9.32 14.00
N TYR A 45 27.37 9.34 15.31
CA TYR A 45 28.40 10.14 15.94
C TYR A 45 29.09 9.32 17.01
N ASN A 46 30.41 9.19 16.91
CA ASN A 46 31.24 8.36 17.81
C ASN A 46 30.69 6.93 17.99
N GLY A 47 30.22 6.30 16.90
CA GLY A 47 29.73 4.93 16.92
C GLY A 47 28.31 4.74 17.49
N SER A 48 27.66 5.83 17.91
CA SER A 48 26.26 5.82 18.37
C SER A 48 25.34 6.47 17.34
N LEU A 49 24.12 5.95 17.21
CA LEU A 49 23.11 6.47 16.31
C LEU A 49 22.24 7.51 17.04
N PHE A 50 22.07 8.69 16.42
CA PHE A 50 21.29 9.80 16.97
C PHE A 50 20.22 10.25 15.98
N SER A 51 19.05 10.63 16.51
CA SER A 51 17.98 11.26 15.73
C SER A 51 18.31 12.72 15.43
N THR A 52 18.04 13.18 14.23
CA THR A 52 18.09 14.60 13.86
C THR A 52 16.84 15.38 14.31
N GLN A 53 15.84 14.69 14.87
CA GLN A 53 14.64 15.31 15.41
C GLN A 53 14.93 15.98 16.75
N THR A 54 14.42 17.20 16.93
CA THR A 54 14.40 17.86 18.24
C THR A 54 13.38 17.18 19.15
N ALA A 55 13.48 17.36 20.49
CA ALA A 55 12.50 16.82 21.44
C ALA A 55 11.07 17.30 21.15
N GLU A 56 10.92 18.48 20.57
CA GLU A 56 9.64 19.07 20.16
C GLU A 56 9.09 18.41 18.89
N GLU A 57 9.95 18.11 17.92
CA GLU A 57 9.63 17.35 16.71
C GLU A 57 9.29 15.87 17.05
N ALA A 58 10.02 15.27 18.01
CA ALA A 58 9.73 13.91 18.49
C ALA A 58 8.40 13.81 19.26
N ALA A 59 7.98 14.89 19.94
CA ALA A 59 6.70 14.95 20.65
C ALA A 59 5.49 14.99 19.68
N ASN A 60 5.70 15.40 18.42
CA ASN A 60 4.62 15.61 17.45
C ASN A 60 4.54 14.52 16.36
N LYS A 61 4.80 13.25 16.72
CA LYS A 61 4.71 12.09 15.82
C LYS A 61 3.26 11.55 15.66
N THR A 62 2.28 12.46 15.58
CA THR A 62 0.87 12.08 15.41
C THR A 62 0.24 12.92 14.31
N TYR A 63 -0.47 12.27 13.37
CA TYR A 63 -1.21 12.94 12.32
C TYR A 63 -2.51 13.56 12.90
N GLY A 64 -2.35 14.75 13.49
CA GLY A 64 -3.41 15.49 14.17
C GLY A 64 -3.52 15.20 15.69
N PRO A 65 -4.39 15.97 16.38
CA PRO A 65 -5.24 17.02 15.80
C PRO A 65 -4.43 18.23 15.29
N PHE A 66 -4.94 18.88 14.24
CA PHE A 66 -4.40 20.15 13.75
C PHE A 66 -5.40 21.28 14.01
N PRO A 67 -4.96 22.49 14.40
CA PRO A 67 -5.86 23.61 14.68
C PRO A 67 -6.60 24.06 13.41
N VAL A 68 -7.78 24.64 13.59
CA VAL A 68 -8.49 25.34 12.51
C VAL A 68 -7.75 26.63 12.21
N THR A 69 -7.17 26.73 11.00
CA THR A 69 -6.39 27.89 10.54
C THR A 69 -7.21 28.85 9.69
N LEU A 70 -8.40 28.44 9.26
CA LEU A 70 -9.26 29.14 8.34
C LEU A 70 -9.83 30.41 8.98
N LYS A 71 -9.49 31.57 8.43
CA LYS A 71 -10.02 32.86 8.89
C LYS A 71 -11.52 32.96 8.59
N GLY A 72 -12.28 33.43 9.59
CA GLY A 72 -13.74 33.59 9.48
C GLY A 72 -14.53 32.28 9.65
N TYR A 73 -13.90 31.19 10.08
CA TYR A 73 -14.64 30.00 10.49
C TYR A 73 -15.49 30.29 11.74
N ALA A 74 -16.80 30.18 11.58
CA ALA A 74 -17.77 30.52 12.65
C ALA A 74 -18.29 29.29 13.43
N GLY A 75 -17.77 28.07 13.12
CA GLY A 75 -18.19 26.86 13.80
C GLY A 75 -17.43 26.60 15.09
N THR A 76 -17.78 25.50 15.78
CA THR A 76 -17.23 25.12 17.10
C THR A 76 -16.10 24.10 17.05
N LYS A 77 -15.73 23.58 15.86
CA LYS A 77 -14.68 22.60 15.74
C LYS A 77 -13.30 23.22 15.94
N THR A 78 -12.46 22.58 16.72
CA THR A 78 -11.06 22.98 17.00
C THR A 78 -10.04 22.20 16.19
N ASN A 79 -10.44 21.08 15.58
CA ASN A 79 -9.61 20.21 14.76
C ASN A 79 -10.01 20.31 13.28
N SER A 80 -9.03 20.56 12.40
CA SER A 80 -9.23 20.68 10.95
C SER A 80 -8.96 19.37 10.19
N VAL A 81 -8.55 18.27 10.86
CA VAL A 81 -8.31 16.97 10.19
C VAL A 81 -9.59 16.34 9.68
N SER A 82 -9.58 15.86 8.43
CA SER A 82 -10.77 15.26 7.82
C SER A 82 -10.44 14.22 6.74
N TYR A 83 -10.34 12.94 7.11
CA TYR A 83 -10.12 11.81 6.19
C TYR A 83 -11.00 10.57 6.47
N SER A 84 -12.02 10.67 7.31
CA SER A 84 -12.89 9.54 7.65
C SER A 84 -13.58 8.89 6.44
N GLY A 85 -13.80 9.64 5.36
CA GLY A 85 -14.34 9.11 4.11
C GLY A 85 -13.43 8.09 3.43
N GLN A 86 -12.12 8.25 3.56
CA GLN A 86 -11.10 7.34 3.04
C GLN A 86 -11.02 6.09 3.90
N ILE A 87 -11.06 6.26 5.21
CA ILE A 87 -11.15 5.12 6.15
C ILE A 87 -12.40 4.28 5.87
N ALA A 88 -13.56 4.90 5.65
CA ALA A 88 -14.76 4.17 5.27
C ALA A 88 -14.56 3.32 4.01
N ARG A 89 -13.74 3.77 3.03
CA ARG A 89 -13.41 2.98 1.84
C ARG A 89 -12.46 1.82 2.13
N HIS A 90 -11.53 1.96 3.08
CA HIS A 90 -10.76 0.80 3.56
C HIS A 90 -11.68 -0.26 4.19
N ILE A 91 -12.66 0.15 4.95
CA ILE A 91 -13.64 -0.76 5.56
C ILE A 91 -14.52 -1.44 4.50
N LEU A 92 -14.97 -0.69 3.49
CA LEU A 92 -15.70 -1.25 2.35
C LEU A 92 -14.85 -2.29 1.60
N HIS A 93 -13.58 -1.99 1.36
CA HIS A 93 -12.63 -2.90 0.70
C HIS A 93 -12.41 -4.19 1.49
N ASP A 94 -12.13 -4.10 2.80
CA ASP A 94 -11.88 -5.27 3.63
C ASP A 94 -13.14 -6.13 3.78
N SER A 95 -14.31 -5.49 3.91
CA SER A 95 -15.60 -6.16 3.94
C SER A 95 -15.93 -6.84 2.61
N LEU A 96 -15.70 -6.16 1.48
CA LEU A 96 -15.86 -6.72 0.13
C LEU A 96 -14.97 -7.96 -0.08
N LYS A 97 -13.69 -7.88 0.30
CA LYS A 97 -12.79 -9.04 0.26
C LYS A 97 -13.34 -10.22 1.06
N LYS A 98 -13.88 -9.97 2.24
CA LYS A 98 -14.47 -11.02 3.08
C LYS A 98 -15.72 -11.63 2.45
N LEU A 99 -16.57 -10.80 1.86
CA LEU A 99 -17.78 -11.22 1.13
C LEU A 99 -17.45 -12.02 -0.14
N ALA A 100 -16.37 -11.70 -0.83
CA ALA A 100 -15.96 -12.41 -2.05
C ALA A 100 -15.74 -13.92 -1.83
N SER A 101 -15.51 -14.36 -0.59
CA SER A 101 -15.47 -15.78 -0.22
C SER A 101 -16.82 -16.36 0.23
N LYS A 102 -17.90 -15.57 0.21
CA LYS A 102 -19.25 -15.98 0.67
C LYS A 102 -20.24 -16.25 -0.45
N GLY A 103 -19.97 -15.76 -1.67
CA GLY A 103 -20.78 -16.04 -2.85
C GLY A 103 -22.05 -15.17 -3.01
N ASP A 104 -22.19 -14.08 -2.27
CA ASP A 104 -23.34 -13.16 -2.37
C ASP A 104 -22.98 -11.94 -3.25
N ALA A 105 -23.37 -11.99 -4.54
CA ALA A 105 -23.13 -10.92 -5.50
C ALA A 105 -23.83 -9.62 -5.10
N SER A 106 -25.06 -9.66 -4.59
CA SER A 106 -25.83 -8.47 -4.22
C SER A 106 -25.19 -7.75 -3.03
N ALA A 107 -24.80 -8.51 -2.00
CA ALA A 107 -24.06 -7.94 -0.88
C ALA A 107 -22.73 -7.34 -1.35
N MET A 108 -21.92 -8.05 -2.15
CA MET A 108 -20.66 -7.51 -2.68
C MET A 108 -20.86 -6.21 -3.47
N MET A 109 -21.89 -6.13 -4.32
CA MET A 109 -22.19 -4.93 -5.09
C MET A 109 -22.59 -3.76 -4.20
N SER A 110 -23.28 -3.99 -3.10
CA SER A 110 -23.61 -2.94 -2.13
C SER A 110 -22.35 -2.33 -1.48
N TYR A 111 -21.32 -3.14 -1.19
CA TYR A 111 -20.04 -2.64 -0.65
C TYR A 111 -19.16 -2.00 -1.72
N PHE A 112 -19.27 -2.40 -2.97
CA PHE A 112 -18.53 -1.82 -4.09
C PHE A 112 -19.20 -0.56 -4.64
N GLY A 113 -20.46 -0.66 -5.06
CA GLY A 113 -21.21 0.40 -5.74
C GLY A 113 -21.84 1.43 -4.80
N GLY A 114 -22.01 1.08 -3.54
CA GLY A 114 -22.74 1.87 -2.54
C GLY A 114 -24.11 1.29 -2.25
N SER A 115 -24.71 1.77 -1.18
CA SER A 115 -26.02 1.37 -0.70
C SER A 115 -26.74 2.52 0.00
N ASP A 116 -28.04 2.60 -0.13
CA ASP A 116 -28.88 3.53 0.61
C ASP A 116 -29.07 3.08 2.08
N THR A 117 -28.82 1.80 2.37
CA THR A 117 -28.85 1.27 3.72
C THR A 117 -27.52 1.45 4.42
N ASN A 118 -27.55 1.50 5.76
CA ASN A 118 -26.33 1.56 6.57
C ASN A 118 -25.67 0.17 6.63
N LEU A 119 -24.56 -0.02 5.92
CA LEU A 119 -23.85 -1.29 5.84
C LEU A 119 -23.16 -1.62 7.17
N GLN A 120 -23.22 -2.90 7.56
CA GLN A 120 -22.47 -3.41 8.69
C GLN A 120 -20.96 -3.51 8.35
N ILE A 121 -20.09 -3.32 9.33
CA ILE A 121 -18.65 -3.60 9.16
C ILE A 121 -18.46 -5.12 9.28
N ILE A 122 -18.08 -5.76 8.17
CA ILE A 122 -17.79 -7.20 8.12
C ILE A 122 -16.32 -7.48 8.42
N ALA A 123 -15.44 -6.58 7.99
CA ALA A 123 -14.01 -6.62 8.28
C ALA A 123 -13.43 -5.19 8.25
N PRO A 124 -12.47 -4.87 9.19
CA PRO A 124 -12.09 -5.70 10.34
C PRO A 124 -13.22 -5.83 11.36
N ALA A 125 -13.31 -6.98 12.01
CA ALA A 125 -14.32 -7.25 13.04
C ALA A 125 -13.65 -7.46 14.40
N SER A 126 -14.32 -7.04 15.48
CA SER A 126 -13.85 -7.29 16.85
C SER A 126 -13.55 -8.78 17.05
N LYS A 127 -12.52 -9.05 17.81
CA LYS A 127 -12.15 -10.40 18.28
C LYS A 127 -11.65 -10.32 19.73
N ASP A 128 -11.46 -11.46 20.37
CA ASP A 128 -10.91 -11.53 21.72
C ASP A 128 -9.56 -10.80 21.80
N GLY A 129 -9.42 -9.92 22.80
CA GLY A 129 -8.24 -9.09 22.99
C GLY A 129 -8.06 -7.95 21.99
N PHE A 130 -9.04 -7.70 21.09
CA PHE A 130 -8.96 -6.57 20.14
C PHE A 130 -10.37 -6.04 19.80
N PRO A 131 -11.03 -5.34 20.73
CA PRO A 131 -12.38 -4.80 20.51
C PRO A 131 -12.34 -3.58 19.60
N ILE A 132 -13.32 -3.48 18.69
CA ILE A 132 -13.49 -2.36 17.74
C ILE A 132 -14.76 -1.58 18.10
N LYS A 133 -14.63 -0.25 18.09
CA LYS A 133 -15.67 0.71 18.45
C LYS A 133 -16.82 0.75 17.44
N GLN A 134 -16.49 0.91 16.15
CA GLN A 134 -17.50 1.07 15.10
C GLN A 134 -18.11 -0.28 14.70
N LYS A 135 -19.40 -0.28 14.42
CA LYS A 135 -20.15 -1.46 13.97
C LYS A 135 -20.69 -1.29 12.54
N THR A 136 -20.97 -0.06 12.15
CA THR A 136 -21.55 0.27 10.85
C THR A 136 -20.70 1.27 10.09
N LEU A 137 -20.87 1.31 8.77
CA LEU A 137 -20.16 2.25 7.92
C LEU A 137 -20.46 3.72 8.28
N ASN A 138 -21.72 3.99 8.67
CA ASN A 138 -22.16 5.35 9.06
C ASN A 138 -21.51 5.83 10.37
N ASP A 139 -20.99 4.94 11.23
CA ASP A 139 -20.21 5.31 12.41
C ASP A 139 -18.86 5.94 12.02
N ILE A 140 -18.43 5.73 10.78
CA ILE A 140 -17.18 6.27 10.21
C ILE A 140 -17.51 7.43 9.27
N SER A 141 -18.25 7.17 8.17
CA SER A 141 -18.65 8.17 7.19
C SER A 141 -19.79 7.68 6.31
N LYS A 142 -20.81 8.53 6.10
CA LYS A 142 -22.00 8.22 5.31
C LYS A 142 -21.77 8.31 3.80
N GLY A 143 -22.50 7.51 3.01
CA GLY A 143 -22.62 7.64 1.55
C GLY A 143 -21.29 7.41 0.81
N LYS A 144 -20.46 6.48 1.27
CA LYS A 144 -19.20 6.13 0.60
C LYS A 144 -19.36 4.86 -0.23
N ASN A 145 -18.61 4.81 -1.34
CA ASN A 145 -18.49 3.63 -2.21
C ASN A 145 -17.06 3.53 -2.74
N LEU A 146 -16.72 2.40 -3.36
CA LEU A 146 -15.44 2.16 -4.04
C LEU A 146 -15.53 2.51 -5.53
N SER A 147 -16.61 2.12 -6.20
CA SER A 147 -16.82 2.24 -7.65
C SER A 147 -16.58 3.66 -8.17
N GLY A 148 -17.15 4.67 -7.51
CA GLY A 148 -16.97 6.08 -7.89
C GLY A 148 -15.55 6.61 -7.76
N LYS A 149 -14.66 5.88 -7.08
CA LYS A 149 -13.25 6.24 -6.83
C LYS A 149 -12.26 5.28 -7.49
N THR A 150 -12.73 4.27 -8.17
CA THR A 150 -11.89 3.33 -8.92
C THR A 150 -11.31 4.01 -10.16
N TYR A 151 -10.06 3.75 -10.47
CA TYR A 151 -9.37 4.15 -11.71
C TYR A 151 -10.25 3.87 -12.94
N LYS A 152 -10.40 4.86 -13.83
CA LYS A 152 -11.37 4.83 -14.95
C LYS A 152 -10.79 4.35 -16.28
N GLY A 153 -9.47 4.21 -16.37
CA GLY A 153 -8.80 3.71 -17.57
C GLY A 153 -9.08 2.23 -17.82
N VAL A 154 -8.82 1.81 -19.05
CA VAL A 154 -8.84 0.39 -19.46
C VAL A 154 -7.69 -0.34 -18.77
N ILE A 155 -7.95 -1.55 -18.31
CA ILE A 155 -6.97 -2.40 -17.64
C ILE A 155 -6.41 -3.42 -18.65
N SER A 156 -5.32 -3.07 -19.31
CA SER A 156 -4.65 -3.93 -20.31
C SER A 156 -4.15 -5.26 -19.71
N ALA A 157 -3.87 -5.29 -18.41
CA ALA A 157 -3.50 -6.48 -17.67
C ALA A 157 -4.66 -7.48 -17.46
N TRP A 158 -5.90 -7.14 -17.81
CA TRP A 158 -7.08 -7.98 -17.69
C TRP A 158 -7.70 -8.18 -19.07
N PRO A 159 -8.19 -9.38 -19.41
CA PRO A 159 -8.76 -9.62 -20.73
C PRO A 159 -10.13 -8.92 -20.88
N GLY A 160 -10.50 -8.54 -22.12
CA GLY A 160 -11.82 -8.02 -22.48
C GLY A 160 -11.94 -6.50 -22.48
N GLU A 161 -10.82 -5.74 -22.51
CA GLU A 161 -10.81 -4.27 -22.67
C GLU A 161 -11.71 -3.52 -21.67
N MET A 162 -11.75 -3.99 -20.43
CA MET A 162 -12.59 -3.46 -19.36
C MET A 162 -11.90 -2.31 -18.61
N THR A 163 -12.68 -1.30 -18.23
CA THR A 163 -12.26 -0.26 -17.29
C THR A 163 -12.11 -0.80 -15.86
N GLY A 164 -11.42 -0.07 -14.99
CA GLY A 164 -11.22 -0.49 -13.60
C GLY A 164 -12.51 -0.90 -12.86
N PRO A 165 -13.61 -0.11 -12.90
CA PRO A 165 -14.89 -0.53 -12.32
C PRO A 165 -15.47 -1.79 -12.95
N GLU A 166 -15.43 -1.91 -14.28
CA GLU A 166 -15.95 -3.08 -15.00
C GLU A 166 -15.20 -4.36 -14.64
N VAL A 167 -13.86 -4.29 -14.50
CA VAL A 167 -13.05 -5.42 -14.03
C VAL A 167 -13.48 -5.86 -12.64
N LEU A 168 -13.67 -4.92 -11.71
CA LEU A 168 -14.10 -5.26 -10.33
C LEU A 168 -15.51 -5.83 -10.29
N GLU A 169 -16.46 -5.28 -11.07
CA GLU A 169 -17.81 -5.83 -11.20
C GLU A 169 -17.82 -7.22 -11.82
N PHE A 170 -17.00 -7.44 -12.84
CA PHE A 170 -16.82 -8.76 -13.45
C PHE A 170 -16.28 -9.77 -12.44
N MET A 171 -15.22 -9.41 -11.70
CA MET A 171 -14.66 -10.27 -10.67
C MET A 171 -15.66 -10.56 -9.54
N ILE A 172 -16.47 -9.59 -9.12
CA ILE A 172 -17.54 -9.77 -8.12
C ILE A 172 -18.57 -10.79 -8.59
N LYS A 173 -19.05 -10.68 -9.86
CA LYS A 173 -19.99 -11.62 -10.45
C LYS A 173 -19.40 -13.03 -10.50
N LYS A 174 -18.15 -13.19 -10.91
CA LYS A 174 -17.45 -14.47 -10.97
C LYS A 174 -17.16 -15.07 -9.58
N ALA A 175 -16.79 -14.23 -8.60
CA ALA A 175 -16.61 -14.65 -7.21
C ALA A 175 -17.89 -15.28 -6.64
N ALA A 176 -19.06 -14.70 -6.94
CA ALA A 176 -20.35 -15.22 -6.50
C ALA A 176 -20.70 -16.60 -7.12
N GLN A 177 -20.17 -16.88 -8.31
CA GLN A 177 -20.37 -18.16 -9.02
C GLN A 177 -19.37 -19.24 -8.59
N SER A 178 -18.35 -18.88 -7.78
CA SER A 178 -17.25 -19.75 -7.43
C SER A 178 -17.30 -20.14 -5.95
N LYS A 179 -17.13 -21.42 -5.63
CA LYS A 179 -17.13 -21.91 -4.23
C LYS A 179 -16.01 -21.24 -3.44
N GLY A 180 -16.37 -20.48 -2.40
CA GLY A 180 -15.39 -19.74 -1.61
C GLY A 180 -14.68 -18.60 -2.37
N GLY A 181 -15.21 -18.20 -3.52
CA GLY A 181 -14.58 -17.22 -4.42
C GLY A 181 -13.37 -17.76 -5.18
N PHE A 182 -13.19 -19.09 -5.23
CA PHE A 182 -12.09 -19.74 -5.93
C PHE A 182 -12.64 -20.57 -7.11
N ASP A 183 -12.27 -20.18 -8.33
CA ASP A 183 -12.57 -20.93 -9.55
C ASP A 183 -11.42 -21.89 -9.88
N VAL A 184 -11.62 -23.15 -9.57
CA VAL A 184 -10.62 -24.22 -9.82
C VAL A 184 -10.32 -24.39 -11.31
N SER A 185 -11.30 -24.11 -12.18
CA SER A 185 -11.17 -24.33 -13.64
C SER A 185 -10.23 -23.32 -14.31
N THR A 186 -10.06 -22.15 -13.72
CA THR A 186 -9.21 -21.06 -14.22
C THR A 186 -8.05 -20.71 -13.28
N GLY A 187 -8.07 -21.24 -12.05
CA GLY A 187 -7.12 -20.89 -11.01
C GLY A 187 -7.34 -19.48 -10.43
N TYR A 188 -8.48 -18.84 -10.66
CA TYR A 188 -8.73 -17.50 -10.12
C TYR A 188 -9.20 -17.52 -8.67
N ASN A 189 -8.42 -16.86 -7.78
CA ASN A 189 -8.82 -16.55 -6.42
C ASN A 189 -9.34 -15.12 -6.36
N TYR A 190 -10.64 -14.94 -6.59
CA TYR A 190 -11.28 -13.62 -6.68
C TYR A 190 -11.15 -12.77 -5.41
N PRO A 191 -11.21 -13.31 -4.16
CA PRO A 191 -10.95 -12.53 -2.96
C PRO A 191 -9.59 -11.81 -2.97
N GLN A 192 -8.55 -12.47 -3.55
CA GLN A 192 -7.23 -11.83 -3.66
C GLN A 192 -7.18 -10.85 -4.84
N LEU A 193 -7.67 -11.24 -6.01
CA LEU A 193 -7.72 -10.39 -7.20
C LEU A 193 -8.45 -9.07 -6.91
N ILE A 194 -9.69 -9.14 -6.41
CA ILE A 194 -10.51 -7.98 -6.04
C ILE A 194 -9.76 -7.10 -5.03
N SER A 195 -9.24 -7.71 -3.96
CA SER A 195 -8.58 -6.96 -2.90
C SER A 195 -7.32 -6.24 -3.37
N LYS A 196 -6.40 -6.94 -4.06
CA LYS A 196 -5.11 -6.35 -4.43
C LYS A 196 -5.25 -5.33 -5.55
N PHE A 197 -6.10 -5.60 -6.54
CA PHE A 197 -6.40 -4.62 -7.58
C PHE A 197 -7.09 -3.38 -7.01
N ALA A 198 -8.12 -3.52 -6.17
CA ALA A 198 -8.82 -2.37 -5.59
C ALA A 198 -7.91 -1.50 -4.71
N MET A 199 -6.88 -2.06 -4.04
CA MET A 199 -5.90 -1.27 -3.30
C MET A 199 -5.20 -0.25 -4.20
N GLY A 200 -4.79 -0.65 -5.41
CA GLY A 200 -4.18 0.26 -6.39
C GLY A 200 -5.22 1.15 -7.05
N ALA A 201 -6.22 0.53 -7.66
CA ALA A 201 -7.22 1.22 -8.48
C ALA A 201 -8.06 2.25 -7.70
N VAL A 202 -8.19 2.11 -6.38
CA VAL A 202 -8.90 3.06 -5.52
C VAL A 202 -7.93 3.90 -4.70
N PHE A 203 -7.11 3.28 -3.82
CA PHE A 203 -6.39 4.04 -2.81
C PHE A 203 -5.14 4.71 -3.37
N TYR A 204 -4.30 3.94 -4.07
CA TYR A 204 -3.08 4.48 -4.67
C TYR A 204 -3.40 5.50 -5.76
N ASN A 205 -4.28 5.17 -6.70
CA ASN A 205 -4.68 6.08 -7.76
C ASN A 205 -5.26 7.40 -7.21
N GLN A 206 -6.24 7.33 -6.30
CA GLN A 206 -6.82 8.56 -5.75
C GLN A 206 -5.81 9.41 -4.99
N ALA A 207 -4.89 8.80 -4.23
CA ALA A 207 -3.90 9.55 -3.49
C ALA A 207 -2.87 10.20 -4.41
N VAL A 208 -2.18 9.42 -5.26
CA VAL A 208 -1.00 9.91 -5.98
C VAL A 208 -1.32 10.67 -7.26
N ASP A 209 -2.40 10.28 -7.97
CA ASP A 209 -2.81 10.91 -9.21
C ASP A 209 -3.74 12.12 -8.93
N ASN A 210 -4.83 11.90 -8.21
CA ASN A 210 -5.84 12.92 -8.00
C ASN A 210 -5.45 13.95 -6.90
N TYR A 211 -5.11 13.49 -5.67
CA TYR A 211 -4.93 14.41 -4.53
C TYR A 211 -3.53 15.01 -4.45
N LEU A 212 -2.48 14.22 -4.70
CA LEU A 212 -1.09 14.67 -4.60
C LEU A 212 -0.52 15.19 -5.92
N ASP A 213 -1.29 15.17 -7.03
CA ASP A 213 -0.90 15.72 -8.32
C ASP A 213 -1.94 16.74 -8.81
N GLU A 214 -3.05 16.30 -9.41
CA GLU A 214 -4.05 17.19 -10.02
C GLU A 214 -4.57 18.28 -9.05
N LYS A 215 -4.86 17.90 -7.80
CA LYS A 215 -5.41 18.84 -6.79
C LYS A 215 -4.36 19.58 -5.98
N LEU A 216 -3.08 19.27 -6.15
CA LEU A 216 -2.00 19.93 -5.42
C LEU A 216 -1.61 21.26 -6.04
N GLY A 217 -1.97 21.53 -7.29
CA GLY A 217 -1.69 22.78 -8.00
C GLY A 217 -2.07 24.05 -7.22
N ALA A 218 -1.41 25.16 -7.54
CA ALA A 218 -1.50 26.41 -6.76
C ALA A 218 -2.94 26.91 -6.60
N ASP A 219 -3.71 26.93 -7.68
CA ASP A 219 -5.06 27.50 -7.73
C ASP A 219 -6.16 26.47 -7.51
N ASN A 220 -5.78 25.18 -7.41
CA ASN A 220 -6.70 24.10 -7.18
C ASN A 220 -6.77 23.81 -5.68
N LYS A 221 -7.93 24.03 -5.06
CA LYS A 221 -8.13 23.87 -3.62
C LYS A 221 -7.15 24.73 -2.79
N PRO A 222 -7.27 26.08 -2.82
CA PRO A 222 -6.33 26.99 -2.17
C PRO A 222 -6.35 26.86 -0.65
N ASN A 223 -5.25 27.25 0.00
CA ASN A 223 -5.14 27.23 1.46
C ASN A 223 -5.79 28.45 2.14
N SER A 224 -6.22 29.45 1.37
CA SER A 224 -6.89 30.66 1.86
C SER A 224 -8.42 30.58 1.88
N LYS A 225 -8.99 29.46 1.40
CA LYS A 225 -10.45 29.28 1.31
C LYS A 225 -10.87 27.95 1.91
N PRO A 226 -12.11 27.84 2.44
CA PRO A 226 -12.64 26.56 2.89
C PRO A 226 -12.79 25.59 1.70
N TYR A 227 -12.62 24.32 1.92
CA TYR A 227 -12.86 23.30 0.90
C TYR A 227 -14.32 23.31 0.41
N LYS A 228 -15.24 23.54 1.33
CA LYS A 228 -16.67 23.79 1.10
C LYS A 228 -17.21 24.71 2.21
N ASP A 229 -18.32 25.35 1.96
CA ASP A 229 -18.95 26.26 2.93
C ASP A 229 -19.15 25.59 4.29
N GLY A 230 -18.78 26.32 5.35
CA GLY A 230 -18.87 25.87 6.73
C GLY A 230 -17.85 24.80 7.16
N ALA A 231 -16.93 24.39 6.29
CA ALA A 231 -15.88 23.44 6.67
C ALA A 231 -14.83 24.08 7.60
N PRO A 232 -14.31 23.34 8.61
CA PRO A 232 -13.27 23.81 9.51
C PRO A 232 -11.86 23.74 8.90
N TYR A 233 -11.72 23.27 7.68
CA TYR A 233 -10.46 23.04 6.98
C TYR A 233 -10.42 23.81 5.65
N THR A 234 -9.22 24.17 5.27
CA THR A 234 -8.94 24.79 3.96
C THR A 234 -9.01 23.75 2.83
N GLY A 235 -9.03 24.24 1.59
CA GLY A 235 -8.96 23.37 0.41
C GLY A 235 -7.71 22.51 0.41
N LYS A 236 -6.54 23.09 0.74
CA LYS A 236 -5.26 22.39 0.72
C LYS A 236 -5.12 21.40 1.88
N GLU A 237 -5.56 21.76 3.09
CA GLU A 237 -5.60 20.85 4.24
C GLU A 237 -6.42 19.60 3.93
N HIS A 238 -7.61 19.76 3.39
CA HIS A 238 -8.50 18.64 3.12
C HIS A 238 -7.98 17.71 2.02
N VAL A 239 -7.44 18.24 0.95
CA VAL A 239 -6.83 17.45 -0.13
C VAL A 239 -5.68 16.58 0.40
N TRP A 240 -4.83 17.17 1.24
CA TRP A 240 -3.71 16.44 1.86
C TRP A 240 -4.18 15.37 2.84
N ASP A 241 -5.17 15.69 3.69
CA ASP A 241 -5.77 14.75 4.63
C ASP A 241 -6.44 13.56 3.89
N GLU A 242 -7.12 13.83 2.76
CA GLU A 242 -7.73 12.76 1.95
C GLU A 242 -6.67 11.80 1.38
N ALA A 243 -5.52 12.30 0.92
CA ALA A 243 -4.42 11.48 0.45
C ALA A 243 -3.84 10.61 1.59
N PHE A 244 -3.60 11.22 2.78
CA PHE A 244 -3.19 10.47 3.98
C PHE A 244 -4.20 9.38 4.37
N GLY A 245 -5.49 9.69 4.32
CA GLY A 245 -6.55 8.72 4.61
C GLY A 245 -6.52 7.50 3.67
N TYR A 246 -6.15 7.68 2.40
CA TYR A 246 -5.98 6.56 1.46
C TYR A 246 -4.67 5.77 1.69
N TRP A 247 -3.63 6.39 2.25
CA TRP A 247 -2.45 5.64 2.71
C TRP A 247 -2.84 4.60 3.75
N GLY A 248 -3.73 4.95 4.66
CA GLY A 248 -4.34 4.04 5.60
C GLY A 248 -3.51 3.79 6.86
N ALA A 249 -2.59 4.67 7.22
CA ALA A 249 -1.84 4.59 8.47
C ALA A 249 -2.67 5.11 9.67
N ALA A 250 -2.50 4.51 10.83
CA ALA A 250 -3.03 5.02 12.09
C ALA A 250 -2.42 6.40 12.41
N ALA A 251 -3.19 7.28 13.04
CA ALA A 251 -2.74 8.64 13.31
C ALA A 251 -1.45 8.72 14.14
N HIS A 252 -1.25 7.79 15.05
CA HIS A 252 -0.10 7.70 15.97
C HIS A 252 1.02 6.77 15.49
N SER A 253 0.91 6.22 14.30
CA SER A 253 1.76 5.14 13.77
C SER A 253 3.26 5.46 13.72
N LEU A 254 3.64 6.73 13.62
CA LEU A 254 5.06 7.16 13.70
C LEU A 254 5.68 7.02 15.11
N LYS A 255 4.88 6.71 16.13
CA LYS A 255 5.37 6.37 17.46
C LYS A 255 5.67 4.88 17.63
N LEU A 256 5.28 4.08 16.65
CA LEU A 256 5.35 2.63 16.66
C LEU A 256 6.48 2.14 15.77
N SER A 257 7.12 1.04 16.16
CA SER A 257 8.04 0.30 15.30
C SER A 257 7.31 -0.33 14.10
N ALA A 258 8.06 -0.73 13.07
CA ALA A 258 7.51 -1.45 11.92
C ALA A 258 6.78 -2.74 12.34
N THR A 259 7.28 -3.44 13.36
CA THR A 259 6.64 -4.65 13.89
C THR A 259 5.31 -4.33 14.57
N GLU A 260 5.26 -3.30 15.41
CA GLU A 260 4.01 -2.87 16.06
C GLU A 260 2.99 -2.39 15.04
N ASN A 261 3.40 -1.59 14.05
CA ASN A 261 2.52 -1.15 12.95
C ASN A 261 1.94 -2.35 12.17
N TYR A 262 2.76 -3.37 11.90
CA TYR A 262 2.30 -4.61 11.30
C TYR A 262 1.30 -5.35 12.19
N ASP A 263 1.57 -5.44 13.50
CA ASP A 263 0.71 -6.15 14.44
C ASP A 263 -0.62 -5.42 14.69
N VAL A 264 -0.63 -4.08 14.68
CA VAL A 264 -1.85 -3.27 14.64
C VAL A 264 -2.72 -3.65 13.44
N ALA A 265 -2.15 -3.66 12.23
CA ALA A 265 -2.87 -4.05 11.00
C ALA A 265 -3.40 -5.50 11.05
N LYS A 266 -2.74 -6.38 11.81
CA LYS A 266 -3.14 -7.79 12.01
C LYS A 266 -4.04 -8.00 13.23
N MET A 267 -4.41 -6.92 13.93
CA MET A 267 -5.23 -6.97 15.14
C MET A 267 -4.60 -7.88 16.22
N LYS A 268 -3.29 -7.77 16.44
CA LYS A 268 -2.53 -8.63 17.37
C LYS A 268 -2.02 -7.90 18.60
N ASN A 269 -1.90 -6.58 18.55
CA ASN A 269 -1.34 -5.76 19.61
C ASN A 269 -2.30 -4.62 19.96
N LEU A 270 -3.18 -4.86 20.94
CA LEU A 270 -4.14 -3.85 21.42
C LEU A 270 -3.41 -2.64 21.98
N GLY A 271 -2.37 -2.85 22.82
CA GLY A 271 -1.67 -1.76 23.48
C GLY A 271 -0.93 -0.81 22.52
N ALA A 272 -0.48 -1.32 21.36
CA ALA A 272 0.08 -0.47 20.30
C ALA A 272 -1.01 0.22 19.46
N ALA A 273 -2.19 -0.37 19.33
CA ALA A 273 -3.29 0.19 18.54
C ALA A 273 -4.07 1.25 19.33
N ASP A 274 -4.37 1.00 20.60
CA ASP A 274 -5.15 1.87 21.48
C ASP A 274 -4.31 3.08 21.93
N ALA A 275 -4.34 4.13 21.14
CA ALA A 275 -3.53 5.32 21.34
C ALA A 275 -4.03 6.22 22.50
N ASN A 276 -5.33 6.13 22.81
CA ASN A 276 -5.97 6.94 23.83
C ASN A 276 -6.19 6.21 25.16
N GLY A 277 -5.93 4.88 25.22
CA GLY A 277 -6.01 4.06 26.41
C GLY A 277 -7.44 3.77 26.88
N ASP A 278 -8.46 3.86 25.99
CA ASP A 278 -9.86 3.61 26.33
C ASP A 278 -10.27 2.12 26.24
N GLY A 279 -9.35 1.27 25.81
CA GLY A 279 -9.53 -0.18 25.73
C GLY A 279 -10.29 -0.66 24.49
N VAL A 280 -10.63 0.23 23.56
CA VAL A 280 -11.29 -0.10 22.29
C VAL A 280 -10.64 0.63 21.12
N ILE A 281 -10.64 0.02 19.96
CA ILE A 281 -9.98 0.58 18.76
C ILE A 281 -10.96 1.43 17.96
N ASP A 282 -10.62 2.71 17.78
CA ASP A 282 -11.30 3.60 16.83
C ASP A 282 -10.71 3.43 15.43
N LEU A 283 -11.47 2.77 14.55
CA LEU A 283 -11.04 2.53 13.15
C LEU A 283 -10.69 3.81 12.39
N LYS A 284 -11.17 4.97 12.84
CA LYS A 284 -10.90 6.26 12.16
C LYS A 284 -9.47 6.73 12.33
N SER A 285 -8.74 6.27 13.36
CA SER A 285 -7.43 6.81 13.71
C SER A 285 -6.44 5.81 14.30
N GLU A 286 -6.88 4.60 14.69
CA GLU A 286 -6.08 3.66 15.48
C GLU A 286 -5.81 2.33 14.78
N MET A 287 -6.02 2.27 13.46
CA MET A 287 -5.82 1.06 12.66
C MET A 287 -4.97 1.34 11.42
N ASN A 288 -4.12 0.37 11.03
CA ASN A 288 -3.39 0.40 9.77
C ASN A 288 -4.10 -0.47 8.72
N PHE A 289 -4.25 0.05 7.49
CA PHE A 289 -4.95 -0.60 6.39
C PHE A 289 -4.07 -0.75 5.14
N ALA A 290 -4.51 -1.58 4.20
CA ALA A 290 -4.06 -1.66 2.81
C ALA A 290 -2.53 -1.54 2.64
N HIS A 291 -2.04 -0.52 1.90
CA HIS A 291 -0.62 -0.38 1.60
C HIS A 291 0.23 0.00 2.81
N ALA A 292 -0.32 0.69 3.81
CA ALA A 292 0.39 0.93 5.07
C ALA A 292 0.72 -0.40 5.79
N TYR A 293 -0.20 -1.37 5.78
CA TYR A 293 0.09 -2.73 6.26
C TYR A 293 1.23 -3.40 5.48
N TYR A 294 1.23 -3.31 4.14
CA TYR A 294 2.28 -3.92 3.33
C TYR A 294 3.64 -3.26 3.56
N ALA A 295 3.69 -1.94 3.64
CA ALA A 295 4.90 -1.19 3.95
C ALA A 295 5.51 -1.64 5.29
N SER A 296 4.72 -1.64 6.38
CA SER A 296 5.19 -2.13 7.68
C SER A 296 5.65 -3.59 7.65
N SER A 297 5.01 -4.42 6.81
CA SER A 297 5.42 -5.83 6.61
C SER A 297 6.80 -5.96 5.97
N PHE A 298 7.16 -5.08 5.04
CA PHE A 298 8.48 -5.06 4.41
C PHE A 298 9.54 -4.48 5.35
N ASP A 299 9.21 -3.40 6.03
CA ASP A 299 10.12 -2.69 6.93
C ASP A 299 10.52 -3.52 8.16
N LYS A 300 9.72 -4.49 8.57
CA LYS A 300 10.08 -5.47 9.63
C LYS A 300 11.41 -6.19 9.38
N GLY A 301 11.80 -6.33 8.12
CA GLY A 301 13.07 -6.94 7.73
C GLY A 301 14.29 -6.05 7.93
N GLY A 302 14.10 -4.78 8.28
CA GLY A 302 15.16 -3.79 8.52
C GLY A 302 15.94 -3.38 7.25
N LYS A 303 15.45 -3.73 6.06
CA LYS A 303 16.07 -3.37 4.77
C LYS A 303 15.41 -2.15 4.12
N THR A 304 14.25 -1.75 4.60
CA THR A 304 13.44 -0.65 4.09
C THR A 304 12.79 0.12 5.25
N ASP A 305 12.36 1.34 4.95
CA ASP A 305 11.69 2.28 5.85
C ASP A 305 10.48 2.94 5.15
N TYR A 306 9.85 2.25 4.22
CA TYR A 306 8.75 2.77 3.39
C TYR A 306 7.60 3.35 4.20
N PHE A 307 7.21 2.64 5.27
CA PHE A 307 6.10 3.05 6.13
C PHE A 307 6.41 4.38 6.83
N GLU A 308 7.58 4.47 7.48
CA GLU A 308 8.02 5.68 8.18
C GLU A 308 8.21 6.84 7.19
N THR A 309 8.90 6.61 6.06
CA THR A 309 9.17 7.62 5.04
C THR A 309 7.88 8.23 4.49
N VAL A 310 6.92 7.41 4.09
CA VAL A 310 5.63 7.89 3.55
C VAL A 310 4.81 8.62 4.60
N THR A 311 4.70 8.04 5.80
CA THR A 311 3.87 8.60 6.87
C THR A 311 4.46 9.91 7.40
N GLN A 312 5.81 10.00 7.53
CA GLN A 312 6.50 11.22 7.92
C GLN A 312 6.32 12.33 6.87
N ALA A 313 6.44 12.00 5.58
CA ALA A 313 6.21 12.97 4.51
C ALA A 313 4.78 13.53 4.52
N PHE A 314 3.78 12.70 4.84
CA PHE A 314 2.41 13.17 5.06
C PHE A 314 2.32 14.11 6.26
N LEU A 315 2.94 13.78 7.38
CA LEU A 315 2.94 14.63 8.57
C LEU A 315 3.61 15.98 8.29
N ASP A 316 4.79 15.97 7.68
CA ASP A 316 5.56 17.18 7.33
C ASP A 316 4.79 18.10 6.39
N GLY A 317 4.12 17.55 5.37
CA GLY A 317 3.31 18.30 4.44
C GLY A 317 2.10 18.94 5.12
N ARG A 318 1.43 18.22 6.02
CA ARG A 318 0.29 18.74 6.78
C ARG A 318 0.71 19.85 7.75
N GLN A 319 1.85 19.69 8.41
CA GLN A 319 2.44 20.73 9.27
C GLN A 319 2.79 22.00 8.47
N LEU A 320 3.40 21.83 7.28
CA LEU A 320 3.72 22.93 6.38
C LEU A 320 2.47 23.71 5.96
N ILE A 321 1.39 23.01 5.59
CA ILE A 321 0.11 23.63 5.21
C ILE A 321 -0.51 24.36 6.40
N THR A 322 -0.52 23.75 7.59
CA THR A 322 -1.04 24.37 8.83
C THR A 322 -0.24 25.61 9.22
N ALA A 323 1.09 25.57 9.11
CA ALA A 323 1.97 26.70 9.44
C ALA A 323 1.75 27.92 8.56
N ALA A 324 1.18 27.75 7.35
CA ALA A 324 0.76 28.86 6.51
C ALA A 324 -0.45 29.64 7.07
N ASN A 325 -1.10 29.10 8.12
CA ASN A 325 -2.13 29.77 8.92
C ASN A 325 -3.27 30.36 8.09
N GLY A 326 -3.86 29.54 7.21
CA GLY A 326 -4.98 29.93 6.35
C GLY A 326 -4.61 30.96 5.28
N LYS A 327 -3.33 31.10 4.96
CA LYS A 327 -2.84 31.88 3.80
C LYS A 327 -2.44 30.94 2.68
N ASP A 328 -2.48 31.43 1.45
CA ASP A 328 -1.96 30.66 0.32
C ASP A 328 -0.47 30.39 0.47
N LEU A 329 -0.05 29.21 0.05
CA LEU A 329 1.34 28.77 0.15
C LEU A 329 2.23 29.64 -0.77
N THR A 330 3.36 30.07 -0.25
CA THR A 330 4.42 30.72 -1.04
C THR A 330 4.96 29.74 -2.09
N ARG A 331 5.69 30.26 -3.10
CA ARG A 331 6.35 29.44 -4.12
C ARG A 331 7.29 28.38 -3.50
N SER A 332 8.05 28.76 -2.48
CA SER A 332 8.96 27.86 -1.76
C SER A 332 8.20 26.76 -1.00
N GLN A 333 7.13 27.12 -0.30
CA GLN A 333 6.28 26.15 0.40
C GLN A 333 5.62 25.16 -0.57
N ARG A 334 5.10 25.64 -1.71
CA ARG A 334 4.56 24.75 -2.75
C ARG A 334 5.60 23.80 -3.29
N ALA A 335 6.82 24.28 -3.59
CA ALA A 335 7.91 23.46 -4.07
C ALA A 335 8.31 22.38 -3.03
N LYS A 336 8.29 22.71 -1.73
CA LYS A 336 8.52 21.70 -0.66
C LYS A 336 7.38 20.69 -0.60
N LEU A 337 6.13 21.14 -0.71
CA LEU A 337 4.97 20.26 -0.68
C LEU A 337 4.96 19.26 -1.86
N VAL A 338 5.33 19.72 -3.06
CA VAL A 338 5.48 18.85 -4.25
C VAL A 338 6.55 17.79 -4.01
N ARG A 339 7.72 18.16 -3.48
CA ARG A 339 8.77 17.17 -3.15
C ARG A 339 8.31 16.13 -2.13
N LEU A 340 7.52 16.52 -1.14
CA LEU A 340 6.92 15.57 -0.19
C LEU A 340 5.91 14.65 -0.87
N ALA A 341 5.09 15.17 -1.79
CA ALA A 341 4.18 14.38 -2.61
C ALA A 341 4.93 13.37 -3.50
N ASP A 342 6.05 13.79 -4.12
CA ASP A 342 6.90 12.90 -4.91
C ASP A 342 7.55 11.81 -4.04
N THR A 343 8.00 12.15 -2.82
CA THR A 343 8.51 11.18 -1.84
C THR A 343 7.44 10.13 -1.50
N ILE A 344 6.20 10.57 -1.26
CA ILE A 344 5.07 9.70 -0.98
C ILE A 344 4.80 8.78 -2.18
N GLY A 345 4.63 9.34 -3.36
CA GLY A 345 4.28 8.61 -4.58
C GLY A 345 5.33 7.55 -4.93
N THR A 346 6.60 7.92 -4.93
CA THR A 346 7.72 7.02 -5.25
C THR A 346 7.83 5.87 -4.25
N ASN A 347 7.76 6.13 -2.94
CA ASN A 347 7.88 5.07 -1.95
C ASN A 347 6.63 4.20 -1.88
N TRP A 348 5.44 4.75 -2.10
CA TRP A 348 4.22 3.97 -2.21
C TRP A 348 4.24 3.05 -3.43
N GLN A 349 4.72 3.53 -4.59
CA GLN A 349 4.94 2.70 -5.77
C GLN A 349 5.89 1.53 -5.47
N LYS A 350 6.99 1.78 -4.75
CA LYS A 350 7.92 0.73 -4.31
C LYS A 350 7.24 -0.32 -3.42
N VAL A 351 6.34 0.06 -2.51
CA VAL A 351 5.57 -0.90 -1.70
C VAL A 351 4.74 -1.85 -2.56
N ILE A 352 4.11 -1.33 -3.63
CA ILE A 352 3.35 -2.15 -4.57
C ILE A 352 4.30 -3.06 -5.36
N ALA A 353 5.42 -2.54 -5.86
CA ALA A 353 6.43 -3.30 -6.59
C ALA A 353 7.08 -4.40 -5.73
N GLU A 354 7.39 -4.14 -4.45
CA GLU A 354 7.82 -5.16 -3.48
C GLU A 354 6.78 -6.29 -3.32
N SER A 355 5.49 -5.94 -3.40
CA SER A 355 4.42 -6.93 -3.34
C SER A 355 4.41 -7.79 -4.59
N VAL A 356 4.59 -7.21 -5.78
CA VAL A 356 4.74 -7.95 -7.05
C VAL A 356 5.97 -8.87 -6.97
N PHE A 357 7.12 -8.35 -6.55
CA PHE A 357 8.34 -9.13 -6.36
C PHE A 357 8.13 -10.34 -5.44
N LYS A 358 7.56 -10.10 -4.26
CA LYS A 358 7.29 -11.13 -3.25
C LYS A 358 6.41 -12.25 -3.79
N TYR A 359 5.32 -11.88 -4.46
CA TYR A 359 4.35 -12.88 -4.91
C TYR A 359 4.80 -13.60 -6.18
N ALA A 360 5.63 -13.01 -7.03
CA ALA A 360 6.31 -13.72 -8.10
C ALA A 360 7.21 -14.83 -7.54
N GLY A 361 8.01 -14.55 -6.51
CA GLY A 361 8.79 -15.58 -5.81
C GLY A 361 7.95 -16.61 -5.08
N SER A 362 6.74 -16.25 -4.58
CA SER A 362 5.82 -17.21 -3.98
C SER A 362 5.25 -18.18 -5.03
N VAL A 363 4.82 -17.64 -6.18
CA VAL A 363 4.32 -18.43 -7.32
C VAL A 363 5.40 -19.40 -7.82
N TYR A 364 6.65 -18.92 -7.96
CA TYR A 364 7.78 -19.78 -8.31
C TYR A 364 7.88 -21.01 -7.39
N LYS A 365 7.89 -20.81 -6.07
CA LYS A 365 7.98 -21.89 -5.08
C LYS A 365 6.76 -22.81 -5.06
N ASP A 366 5.57 -22.27 -5.31
CA ASP A 366 4.35 -23.06 -5.37
C ASP A 366 4.37 -24.00 -6.59
N ILE A 367 4.93 -23.56 -7.71
CA ILE A 367 5.12 -24.38 -8.92
C ILE A 367 6.09 -25.52 -8.64
N ASP A 368 7.24 -25.29 -7.96
CA ASP A 368 8.14 -26.36 -7.56
C ASP A 368 7.41 -27.44 -6.77
N LYS A 369 6.64 -27.03 -5.78
CA LYS A 369 5.84 -27.95 -4.97
C LYS A 369 4.79 -28.71 -5.78
N LEU A 370 4.15 -28.07 -6.76
CA LEU A 370 3.17 -28.71 -7.63
C LEU A 370 3.84 -29.78 -8.52
N LYS A 371 5.04 -29.47 -9.06
CA LYS A 371 5.81 -30.42 -9.87
C LYS A 371 6.21 -31.64 -9.05
N ASP A 372 6.74 -31.48 -7.85
CA ASP A 372 7.08 -32.57 -6.93
C ASP A 372 5.87 -33.49 -6.64
N LEU A 373 4.68 -32.89 -6.45
CA LEU A 373 3.45 -33.65 -6.22
C LEU A 373 2.97 -34.39 -7.48
N LEU A 374 3.09 -33.77 -8.66
CA LEU A 374 2.74 -34.40 -9.93
C LEU A 374 3.67 -35.58 -10.23
N ASP A 375 4.98 -35.42 -10.05
CA ASP A 375 5.98 -36.48 -10.27
C ASP A 375 5.80 -37.66 -9.33
N SER A 376 5.35 -37.39 -8.10
CA SER A 376 5.06 -38.44 -7.09
C SER A 376 3.63 -38.96 -7.13
N ASN A 377 2.79 -38.56 -8.09
CA ASN A 377 1.34 -38.84 -8.14
C ASN A 377 0.60 -38.47 -6.84
N GLY A 378 1.05 -37.41 -6.17
CA GLY A 378 0.45 -36.88 -4.92
C GLY A 378 -0.80 -36.06 -5.15
N ASP A 379 -1.55 -35.80 -4.07
CA ASP A 379 -2.71 -34.88 -4.12
C ASP A 379 -2.28 -33.42 -4.26
N THR A 380 -2.58 -32.82 -5.40
CA THR A 380 -2.25 -31.43 -5.74
C THR A 380 -3.28 -30.40 -5.25
N THR A 381 -4.44 -30.82 -4.74
CA THR A 381 -5.60 -29.95 -4.46
C THR A 381 -5.24 -28.75 -3.58
N LYS A 382 -4.60 -28.98 -2.45
CA LYS A 382 -4.22 -27.92 -1.52
C LYS A 382 -3.07 -27.06 -2.04
N ALA A 383 -2.10 -27.65 -2.72
CA ALA A 383 -0.97 -26.95 -3.32
C ALA A 383 -1.46 -26.02 -4.44
N PHE A 384 -2.35 -26.51 -5.31
CA PHE A 384 -2.95 -25.71 -6.38
C PHE A 384 -3.77 -24.54 -5.85
N ALA A 385 -4.58 -24.74 -4.80
CA ALA A 385 -5.32 -23.63 -4.17
C ALA A 385 -4.37 -22.56 -3.57
N THR A 386 -3.20 -22.97 -3.05
CA THR A 386 -2.18 -22.04 -2.54
C THR A 386 -1.51 -21.27 -3.67
N TYR A 387 -1.10 -21.97 -4.73
CA TYR A 387 -0.58 -21.38 -5.95
C TYR A 387 -1.53 -20.35 -6.56
N ALA A 388 -2.79 -20.73 -6.76
CA ALA A 388 -3.84 -19.86 -7.29
C ALA A 388 -4.07 -18.61 -6.39
N LYS A 389 -3.97 -18.78 -5.08
CA LYS A 389 -4.05 -17.66 -4.14
C LYS A 389 -2.87 -16.69 -4.31
N HIS A 390 -1.64 -17.18 -4.34
CA HIS A 390 -0.46 -16.32 -4.50
C HIS A 390 -0.41 -15.68 -5.89
N TRP A 391 -0.84 -16.41 -6.92
CA TRP A 391 -0.99 -15.84 -8.25
C TRP A 391 -2.03 -14.70 -8.27
N GLY A 392 -3.17 -14.87 -7.62
CA GLY A 392 -4.18 -13.82 -7.51
C GLY A 392 -3.66 -12.57 -6.77
N GLU A 393 -2.78 -12.75 -5.78
CA GLU A 393 -2.09 -11.65 -5.11
C GLU A 393 -1.07 -10.98 -6.03
N LEU A 394 -0.27 -11.75 -6.78
CA LEU A 394 0.66 -11.23 -7.79
C LEU A 394 -0.07 -10.41 -8.85
N LYS A 395 -1.08 -11.00 -9.49
CA LYS A 395 -1.84 -10.36 -10.56
C LYS A 395 -2.53 -9.09 -10.11
N GLY A 396 -3.17 -9.14 -8.94
CA GLY A 396 -3.85 -7.99 -8.37
C GLY A 396 -2.90 -6.82 -8.08
N PHE A 397 -1.69 -7.08 -7.56
CA PHE A 397 -0.68 -6.03 -7.37
C PHE A 397 -0.04 -5.56 -8.68
N ALA A 398 0.17 -6.43 -9.66
CA ALA A 398 0.65 -6.02 -10.98
C ALA A 398 -0.34 -5.06 -11.67
N MET A 399 -1.65 -5.32 -11.57
CA MET A 399 -2.70 -4.42 -12.03
C MET A 399 -2.76 -3.12 -11.19
N ALA A 400 -2.55 -3.21 -9.88
CA ALA A 400 -2.49 -2.06 -8.98
C ALA A 400 -1.34 -1.11 -9.33
N LEU A 401 -0.18 -1.65 -9.67
CA LEU A 401 1.00 -0.86 -10.06
C LEU A 401 0.74 -0.02 -11.32
N GLN A 402 -0.09 -0.53 -12.25
CA GLN A 402 -0.47 0.13 -13.49
C GLN A 402 -1.61 1.15 -13.33
N SER A 403 -2.17 1.32 -12.13
CA SER A 403 -3.26 2.27 -11.87
C SER A 403 -2.79 3.57 -11.19
N GLY A 404 -1.49 3.86 -11.16
CA GLY A 404 -0.91 5.13 -10.70
C GLY A 404 -1.03 6.26 -11.71
N LYS A 405 -0.34 7.37 -11.43
CA LYS A 405 -0.29 8.53 -12.34
C LYS A 405 0.64 8.33 -13.54
N GLU A 406 1.62 7.44 -13.41
CA GLU A 406 2.62 7.20 -14.44
C GLU A 406 2.15 6.08 -15.38
N ASP A 407 2.23 6.35 -16.68
CA ASP A 407 2.13 5.29 -17.68
C ASP A 407 3.42 4.46 -17.67
N LEU A 408 3.29 3.19 -17.38
CA LEU A 408 4.44 2.28 -17.33
C LEU A 408 4.87 1.75 -18.71
N GLY A 409 4.10 2.02 -19.77
CA GLY A 409 4.45 1.70 -21.14
C GLY A 409 4.97 0.26 -21.33
N GLU A 410 6.14 0.11 -21.96
CA GLU A 410 6.78 -1.20 -22.20
C GLU A 410 6.99 -2.03 -20.92
N THR A 411 7.18 -1.40 -19.76
CA THR A 411 7.30 -2.10 -18.48
C THR A 411 5.99 -2.81 -18.11
N ALA A 412 4.84 -2.16 -18.35
CA ALA A 412 3.53 -2.77 -18.14
C ALA A 412 3.27 -3.91 -19.15
N GLU A 413 3.59 -3.71 -20.42
CA GLU A 413 3.45 -4.72 -21.46
C GLU A 413 4.29 -5.97 -21.16
N TYR A 414 5.56 -5.77 -20.80
CA TYR A 414 6.44 -6.86 -20.41
C TYR A 414 5.87 -7.62 -19.20
N MET A 415 5.48 -6.89 -18.15
CA MET A 415 4.91 -7.50 -16.94
C MET A 415 3.62 -8.27 -17.26
N ASN A 416 2.74 -7.72 -18.09
CA ASN A 416 1.48 -8.36 -18.48
C ASN A 416 1.71 -9.65 -19.26
N ARG A 417 2.70 -9.65 -20.18
CA ARG A 417 3.10 -10.82 -20.96
C ARG A 417 3.64 -11.94 -20.07
N GLU A 418 4.59 -11.64 -19.18
CA GLU A 418 5.23 -12.65 -18.33
C GLU A 418 4.28 -13.25 -17.28
N ILE A 419 3.34 -12.45 -16.76
CA ILE A 419 2.33 -12.92 -15.78
C ILE A 419 1.18 -13.63 -16.46
N GLY A 420 0.77 -13.17 -17.65
CA GLY A 420 -0.40 -13.66 -18.37
C GLY A 420 -1.73 -13.20 -17.80
N TYR A 421 -2.83 -13.59 -18.40
CA TYR A 421 -4.18 -13.28 -17.94
C TYR A 421 -4.64 -14.21 -16.81
N GLY A 422 -4.19 -15.46 -16.78
CA GLY A 422 -4.47 -16.44 -15.74
C GLY A 422 -3.20 -17.18 -15.27
N PRO A 423 -3.24 -17.94 -14.17
CA PRO A 423 -2.16 -18.85 -13.80
C PRO A 423 -2.07 -20.00 -14.83
N VAL A 424 -0.87 -20.56 -15.00
CA VAL A 424 -0.72 -21.81 -15.74
C VAL A 424 -1.35 -22.93 -14.95
N LEU A 425 -2.27 -23.67 -15.55
CA LEU A 425 -3.00 -24.76 -14.94
C LEU A 425 -2.20 -26.08 -14.98
N LEU A 426 -2.64 -27.08 -14.22
CA LEU A 426 -1.95 -28.38 -14.13
C LEU A 426 -1.86 -29.13 -15.49
N ASN A 427 -2.77 -28.83 -16.42
CA ASN A 427 -2.76 -29.32 -17.80
C ASN A 427 -2.03 -28.37 -18.77
N THR A 428 -1.21 -27.44 -18.27
CA THR A 428 -0.46 -26.45 -19.04
C THR A 428 -1.29 -25.38 -19.79
N SER A 429 -2.62 -25.40 -19.68
CA SER A 429 -3.45 -24.35 -20.25
C SER A 429 -3.44 -23.07 -19.38
N GLN A 430 -3.69 -21.94 -19.99
CA GLN A 430 -3.76 -20.61 -19.36
C GLN A 430 -4.92 -19.83 -19.97
N VAL A 431 -5.57 -18.96 -19.17
CA VAL A 431 -6.56 -18.03 -19.72
C VAL A 431 -5.86 -17.06 -20.65
N SER A 432 -6.35 -17.00 -21.91
CA SER A 432 -5.85 -16.10 -22.97
C SER A 432 -6.84 -15.01 -23.35
N GLY A 433 -8.11 -15.12 -22.93
CA GLY A 433 -9.13 -14.14 -23.29
C GLY A 433 -10.47 -14.36 -22.57
N ILE A 434 -11.44 -13.52 -22.97
CA ILE A 434 -12.86 -13.61 -22.58
C ILE A 434 -13.69 -13.46 -23.86
N ASP A 435 -14.66 -14.38 -24.07
CA ASP A 435 -15.59 -14.29 -25.19
C ASP A 435 -16.68 -13.22 -24.95
N SER A 436 -17.50 -12.96 -25.97
CA SER A 436 -18.60 -12.00 -25.93
C SER A 436 -19.68 -12.34 -24.88
N SER A 437 -19.72 -13.58 -24.39
CA SER A 437 -20.63 -14.06 -23.35
C SER A 437 -20.01 -13.95 -21.95
N GLY A 438 -18.76 -13.49 -21.84
CA GLY A 438 -18.02 -13.39 -20.60
C GLY A 438 -17.44 -14.73 -20.11
N ASN A 439 -17.27 -15.74 -20.96
CA ASN A 439 -16.60 -16.98 -20.63
C ASN A 439 -15.10 -16.86 -20.91
N TYR A 440 -14.29 -17.55 -20.12
CA TYR A 440 -12.85 -17.57 -20.30
C TYR A 440 -12.44 -18.47 -21.46
N ILE A 441 -11.62 -17.92 -22.37
CA ILE A 441 -10.91 -18.66 -23.41
C ILE A 441 -9.58 -19.13 -22.82
N LYS A 442 -9.17 -20.36 -23.09
CA LYS A 442 -7.91 -20.94 -22.61
C LYS A 442 -7.13 -21.54 -23.76
N ASP A 443 -5.83 -21.30 -23.76
CA ASP A 443 -4.89 -21.85 -24.71
C ASP A 443 -3.88 -22.76 -23.98
N GLU A 444 -3.41 -23.79 -24.65
CA GLU A 444 -2.33 -24.65 -24.19
C GLU A 444 -1.01 -24.02 -24.65
N SER A 445 -0.27 -23.38 -23.75
CA SER A 445 0.82 -22.58 -24.29
C SER A 445 2.09 -22.51 -23.46
N VAL A 446 2.05 -22.77 -22.16
CA VAL A 446 3.22 -22.49 -21.29
C VAL A 446 3.48 -23.64 -20.34
N SER A 447 4.67 -24.26 -20.42
CA SER A 447 5.08 -25.24 -19.41
C SER A 447 5.30 -24.59 -18.05
N MET A 448 5.22 -25.37 -16.98
CA MET A 448 5.47 -24.87 -15.63
C MET A 448 6.91 -24.36 -15.45
N ASP A 449 7.91 -24.98 -16.10
CA ASP A 449 9.30 -24.54 -16.06
C ASP A 449 9.49 -23.17 -16.73
N VAL A 450 8.88 -22.95 -17.91
CA VAL A 450 8.89 -21.65 -18.58
C VAL A 450 8.19 -20.59 -17.72
N TYR A 451 7.06 -20.94 -17.10
CA TYR A 451 6.34 -20.01 -16.25
C TYR A 451 7.09 -19.67 -14.96
N GLN A 452 7.88 -20.61 -14.41
CA GLN A 452 8.81 -20.30 -13.32
C GLN A 452 9.88 -19.29 -13.75
N LEU A 453 10.46 -19.46 -14.95
CA LEU A 453 11.41 -18.48 -15.48
C LEU A 453 10.76 -17.09 -15.63
N ASN A 454 9.52 -17.03 -16.10
CA ASN A 454 8.77 -15.77 -16.18
C ASN A 454 8.61 -15.10 -14.80
N MET A 455 8.38 -15.88 -13.73
CA MET A 455 8.32 -15.32 -12.37
C MET A 455 9.65 -14.72 -11.91
N LEU A 456 10.77 -15.33 -12.30
CA LEU A 456 12.10 -14.78 -12.02
C LEU A 456 12.40 -13.52 -12.84
N LYS A 457 11.95 -13.47 -14.10
CA LYS A 457 12.01 -12.26 -14.94
C LYS A 457 11.19 -11.12 -14.32
N ILE A 458 10.02 -11.40 -13.75
CA ILE A 458 9.23 -10.40 -13.00
C ILE A 458 9.99 -9.90 -11.77
N GLN A 459 10.63 -10.79 -11.00
CA GLN A 459 11.46 -10.35 -9.87
C GLN A 459 12.60 -9.44 -10.33
N LYS A 460 13.29 -9.80 -11.41
CA LYS A 460 14.34 -8.97 -12.01
C LYS A 460 13.80 -7.60 -12.44
N LEU A 461 12.66 -7.57 -13.14
CA LEU A 461 12.01 -6.32 -13.55
C LEU A 461 11.73 -5.39 -12.36
N MET A 462 11.22 -5.91 -11.24
CA MET A 462 10.93 -5.10 -10.06
C MET A 462 12.19 -4.49 -9.45
N VAL A 463 13.32 -5.21 -9.47
CA VAL A 463 14.61 -4.70 -9.01
C VAL A 463 15.11 -3.59 -9.93
N GLU A 464 15.07 -3.80 -11.26
CA GLU A 464 15.67 -2.89 -12.24
C GLU A 464 14.85 -1.62 -12.46
N LYS A 465 13.53 -1.71 -12.45
CA LYS A 465 12.64 -0.58 -12.75
C LYS A 465 12.15 0.17 -11.52
N PHE A 466 11.97 -0.51 -10.38
CA PHE A 466 11.38 0.07 -9.18
C PHE A 466 12.34 0.11 -7.99
N ASP A 467 13.56 -0.40 -8.15
CA ASP A 467 14.60 -0.38 -7.11
C ASP A 467 14.11 -0.97 -5.77
N VAL A 468 13.43 -2.13 -5.82
CA VAL A 468 12.93 -2.82 -4.62
C VAL A 468 14.08 -3.35 -3.77
N LYS A 469 13.98 -3.23 -2.44
CA LYS A 469 15.06 -3.52 -1.48
C LYS A 469 14.72 -4.60 -0.46
N ALA A 470 13.45 -4.75 -0.05
CA ALA A 470 13.05 -5.76 0.93
C ALA A 470 13.20 -7.17 0.38
N ARG A 471 12.85 -7.37 -0.90
CA ARG A 471 13.04 -8.61 -1.67
C ARG A 471 12.58 -9.87 -0.92
N SER A 472 11.40 -9.81 -0.34
CA SER A 472 10.80 -10.98 0.30
C SER A 472 10.54 -12.10 -0.72
N ASN A 473 10.91 -13.33 -0.40
CA ASN A 473 10.81 -14.50 -1.29
C ASN A 473 11.67 -14.38 -2.57
N ASP A 474 12.86 -13.81 -2.47
CA ASP A 474 13.82 -13.71 -3.58
C ASP A 474 14.22 -15.12 -4.07
N GLN A 475 14.04 -15.37 -5.36
CA GLN A 475 14.40 -16.62 -6.06
C GLN A 475 15.31 -16.36 -7.28
N MET A 476 15.79 -15.12 -7.47
CA MET A 476 16.52 -14.72 -8.67
C MET A 476 17.84 -15.51 -8.89
N ASN A 477 18.40 -16.06 -7.80
CA ASN A 477 19.58 -16.93 -7.89
C ASN A 477 19.32 -18.24 -8.67
N GLN A 478 18.06 -18.63 -8.87
CA GLN A 478 17.67 -19.83 -9.63
C GLN A 478 17.60 -19.56 -11.15
N MET A 479 17.66 -18.30 -11.59
CA MET A 479 17.41 -17.90 -12.98
C MET A 479 18.39 -18.56 -13.97
N ALA A 480 19.68 -18.53 -13.70
CA ALA A 480 20.70 -19.10 -14.60
C ALA A 480 20.53 -20.61 -14.78
N ALA A 481 20.35 -21.35 -13.68
CA ALA A 481 20.19 -22.79 -13.71
C ALA A 481 18.89 -23.20 -14.44
N LEU A 482 17.80 -22.45 -14.25
CA LEU A 482 16.55 -22.73 -14.92
C LEU A 482 16.59 -22.40 -16.42
N ALA A 483 17.25 -21.31 -16.80
CA ALA A 483 17.47 -20.94 -18.20
C ALA A 483 18.35 -21.98 -18.92
N GLU A 484 19.40 -22.49 -18.29
CA GLU A 484 20.24 -23.56 -18.81
C GLU A 484 19.43 -24.85 -19.03
N LYS A 485 18.59 -25.25 -18.02
CA LYS A 485 17.70 -26.40 -18.14
C LYS A 485 16.74 -26.29 -19.33
N LEU A 486 16.28 -25.10 -19.65
CA LEU A 486 15.36 -24.82 -20.77
C LEU A 486 16.06 -24.73 -22.16
N GLY A 487 17.37 -24.96 -22.20
CA GLY A 487 18.14 -25.02 -23.45
C GLY A 487 18.85 -23.72 -23.83
N GLY A 488 19.06 -22.83 -22.85
CA GLY A 488 19.92 -21.66 -23.04
C GLY A 488 19.47 -20.71 -24.16
N SER A 489 18.18 -20.58 -24.44
CA SER A 489 17.66 -19.82 -25.59
C SER A 489 17.78 -18.30 -25.45
N ASP A 490 18.70 -17.80 -24.62
CA ASP A 490 19.09 -16.36 -24.67
C ASP A 490 19.81 -15.98 -25.98
N SER A 491 20.15 -16.97 -26.82
CA SER A 491 20.79 -16.72 -28.11
C SER A 491 19.82 -16.47 -29.27
N ALA A 492 18.52 -16.71 -29.09
CA ALA A 492 17.51 -16.53 -30.14
C ALA A 492 16.83 -15.14 -30.17
N GLU A 493 17.08 -14.30 -29.15
CA GLU A 493 16.54 -12.93 -29.11
C GLU A 493 17.54 -11.87 -29.64
N ASN A 494 18.72 -12.28 -30.13
CA ASN A 494 19.75 -11.37 -30.65
C ASN A 494 19.94 -11.44 -32.17
N ASP A 495 19.00 -11.99 -32.94
CA ASP A 495 19.01 -11.94 -34.41
C ASP A 495 18.00 -10.93 -34.95
#